data_5515bfcaad181fefaeaf3f132c61f205
#
_entry.id   5515bfcaad181fefaeaf3f132c61f205
#
_cell.length_a   1.000
_cell.length_b   1.000
_cell.length_c   1.000
_cell.angle_alpha   90.00
_cell.angle_beta   90.00
_cell.angle_gamma   90.00
#
_symmetry.space_group_name_H-M   'P 1'
#
loop_
_entity.id
_entity.type
_entity.pdbx_description
1 polymer ?
#
loop_
_entity_poly.entity_id
_entity_poly.type
_entity_poly.pdbx_seq_one_letter_code
_entity_poly.pdbx_strand_id
1 'polypeptide(L)'
;MNAVSSSSALQGPVQRLAALRQAMQKQGIDAWIIPSADPHLSEYLPEHWQGRRWVSGFTGSVGTLVVTASTADLWADSRYWEQATAQLAGTGIELQKLGRGRTHVEALAEALGQGAVVGVAPDMLSRAAKRQLEQAFVAKGIQLRADTDLLAGIWTERPALPAEPVVVHAAEFVSETAAEKLARVRAAMQEKGAAHHLISSLDDIAWLTNLRGNDVSYNPVFLAHLLIGASNATLYVDDSRLTAPAREALAAAGISVAPYEKAADDIARLSDSLLVDPAKVAASTLQSLKGTVPVIESVNPSTLFKSVKSPADVAHTREAMIEDGVALCRFFADFEARLARGEVLNELDIDRMLLEFRSQRPNFVSPSFGTIAGFNANAALPHYSATPEAYSEIRGDGLLLIDSGGQYLNGTTDITRVVPVGTPSAAHKRDNTLVLKAHIALAETIFPEGIAGPLLDAICRKPMWQQQCDYGHGTGHGVGYFMNVHEGPQVISWHAPVLPQGALKVGMITSIEPGIYRPGKWGIRIENLVVNQPVANPQETEFGQFLHFEPLTLCPIDTRLMDTAMMTPTEIQWVNAYHALVREKLAPRLQGAALAWLEARTQPLAKG
;
A
#
# COMPACT_ATOMS: atom_id res chain seq x y z
N MET A 1 35.32 4.69 -40.66
CA MET A 1 33.91 5.14 -40.61
C MET A 1 33.10 4.05 -39.94
N ASN A 2 33.00 4.11 -38.63
CA ASN A 2 32.13 3.20 -37.86
C ASN A 2 30.78 3.90 -37.68
N ALA A 3 29.77 3.37 -38.36
CA ALA A 3 28.40 3.78 -38.14
C ALA A 3 27.98 3.36 -36.72
N VAL A 4 27.88 4.32 -35.82
CA VAL A 4 27.15 4.17 -34.57
C VAL A 4 25.68 4.07 -34.94
N SER A 5 25.13 2.86 -34.95
CA SER A 5 23.70 2.65 -35.11
C SER A 5 23.03 3.28 -33.90
N SER A 6 22.38 4.41 -34.07
CA SER A 6 21.44 4.95 -33.11
C SER A 6 20.32 3.91 -32.94
N SER A 7 20.33 3.17 -31.84
CA SER A 7 19.20 2.31 -31.46
C SER A 7 18.01 3.23 -31.19
N SER A 8 17.05 3.26 -32.09
CA SER A 8 15.78 3.95 -31.86
C SER A 8 15.10 3.31 -30.63
N ALA A 9 14.62 4.14 -29.73
CA ALA A 9 13.87 3.69 -28.55
C ALA A 9 12.71 2.74 -28.95
N LEU A 10 12.54 1.64 -28.23
CA LEU A 10 11.48 0.67 -28.48
C LEU A 10 10.11 1.29 -28.17
N GLN A 11 9.28 1.44 -29.19
CA GLN A 11 7.96 2.03 -29.07
C GLN A 11 6.89 0.95 -28.83
N GLY A 12 6.26 0.99 -27.66
CA GLY A 12 5.12 0.16 -27.32
C GLY A 12 5.43 -1.30 -26.93
N PRO A 13 4.44 -1.98 -26.33
CA PRO A 13 4.59 -3.32 -25.76
C PRO A 13 5.02 -4.39 -26.78
N VAL A 14 4.48 -4.35 -27.99
CA VAL A 14 4.77 -5.35 -29.05
C VAL A 14 6.26 -5.41 -29.39
N GLN A 15 6.89 -4.23 -29.56
CA GLN A 15 8.33 -4.15 -29.89
C GLN A 15 9.19 -4.56 -28.69
N ARG A 16 8.78 -4.16 -27.46
CA ARG A 16 9.49 -4.49 -26.22
C ARG A 16 9.43 -5.99 -25.94
N LEU A 17 8.29 -6.66 -26.17
CA LEU A 17 8.18 -8.12 -26.10
C LEU A 17 9.07 -8.83 -27.11
N ALA A 18 9.11 -8.35 -28.35
CA ALA A 18 9.98 -8.92 -29.37
C ALA A 18 11.46 -8.82 -28.98
N ALA A 19 11.89 -7.66 -28.49
CA ALA A 19 13.25 -7.45 -28.00
C ALA A 19 13.59 -8.33 -26.80
N LEU A 20 12.67 -8.47 -25.85
CA LEU A 20 12.82 -9.34 -24.69
C LEU A 20 12.99 -10.81 -25.12
N ARG A 21 12.14 -11.31 -26.02
CA ARG A 21 12.26 -12.67 -26.56
C ARG A 21 13.61 -12.93 -27.26
N GLN A 22 14.11 -11.94 -28.01
CA GLN A 22 15.45 -12.02 -28.60
C GLN A 22 16.55 -12.09 -27.53
N ALA A 23 16.43 -11.31 -26.45
CA ALA A 23 17.38 -11.36 -25.34
C ALA A 23 17.31 -12.72 -24.60
N MET A 24 16.11 -13.26 -24.37
CA MET A 24 15.90 -14.60 -23.82
C MET A 24 16.57 -15.67 -24.67
N GLN A 25 16.34 -15.65 -25.99
CA GLN A 25 16.93 -16.63 -26.93
C GLN A 25 18.45 -16.60 -26.89
N LYS A 26 19.05 -15.40 -26.91
CA LYS A 26 20.53 -15.22 -26.84
C LYS A 26 21.12 -15.79 -25.57
N GLN A 27 20.36 -15.80 -24.48
CA GLN A 27 20.79 -16.24 -23.16
C GLN A 27 20.38 -17.70 -22.85
N GLY A 28 19.66 -18.37 -23.76
CA GLY A 28 19.15 -19.74 -23.55
C GLY A 28 18.11 -19.79 -22.41
N ILE A 29 17.21 -18.81 -22.35
CA ILE A 29 16.13 -18.72 -21.36
C ILE A 29 14.80 -19.01 -22.04
N ASP A 30 14.05 -19.98 -21.52
CA ASP A 30 12.77 -20.42 -22.08
C ASP A 30 11.58 -19.60 -21.60
N ALA A 31 11.65 -19.08 -20.37
CA ALA A 31 10.66 -18.16 -19.81
C ALA A 31 11.32 -17.09 -18.97
N TRP A 32 10.75 -15.88 -18.96
CA TRP A 32 11.20 -14.75 -18.17
C TRP A 32 10.07 -14.21 -17.30
N ILE A 33 10.33 -14.05 -15.99
CA ILE A 33 9.39 -13.51 -15.02
C ILE A 33 9.75 -12.06 -14.71
N ILE A 34 8.78 -11.14 -14.81
CA ILE A 34 8.92 -9.74 -14.43
C ILE A 34 7.87 -9.43 -13.35
N PRO A 35 8.22 -9.50 -12.07
CA PRO A 35 7.31 -9.14 -10.98
C PRO A 35 7.20 -7.61 -10.83
N SER A 36 6.19 -7.15 -10.10
CA SER A 36 6.20 -5.80 -9.52
C SER A 36 7.09 -5.83 -8.27
N ALA A 37 8.37 -5.56 -8.43
CA ALA A 37 9.35 -5.58 -7.35
C ALA A 37 10.54 -4.66 -7.66
N ASP A 38 11.28 -4.30 -6.61
CA ASP A 38 12.57 -3.64 -6.63
C ASP A 38 13.53 -4.39 -5.66
N PRO A 39 14.81 -3.99 -5.52
CA PRO A 39 15.76 -4.63 -4.60
C PRO A 39 15.34 -4.59 -3.12
N HIS A 40 14.39 -3.72 -2.78
CA HIS A 40 13.85 -3.54 -1.44
C HIS A 40 12.49 -4.19 -1.23
N LEU A 41 11.93 -4.79 -2.30
CA LEU A 41 10.62 -5.45 -2.31
C LEU A 41 9.50 -4.50 -1.88
N SER A 42 9.59 -3.25 -2.34
CA SER A 42 8.62 -2.19 -2.11
C SER A 42 7.31 -2.47 -2.85
N GLU A 43 6.19 -1.97 -2.33
CA GLU A 43 4.89 -2.06 -3.01
C GLU A 43 4.78 -1.05 -4.15
N TYR A 44 5.13 0.21 -3.89
CA TYR A 44 5.29 1.24 -4.91
C TYR A 44 6.75 1.32 -5.32
N LEU A 45 7.00 1.34 -6.62
CA LEU A 45 8.34 1.21 -7.18
C LEU A 45 8.82 2.56 -7.75
N PRO A 46 10.07 2.93 -7.51
CA PRO A 46 10.72 3.95 -8.32
C PRO A 46 10.64 3.62 -9.82
N GLU A 47 10.58 4.65 -10.67
CA GLU A 47 10.45 4.49 -12.13
C GLU A 47 11.56 3.61 -12.74
N HIS A 48 12.75 3.60 -12.13
CA HIS A 48 13.87 2.75 -12.53
C HIS A 48 13.52 1.25 -12.56
N TRP A 49 12.65 0.80 -11.65
CA TRP A 49 12.27 -0.62 -11.52
C TRP A 49 10.87 -0.93 -12.08
N GLN A 50 10.24 -0.02 -12.80
CA GLN A 50 8.94 -0.22 -13.45
C GLN A 50 9.00 -1.11 -14.71
N GLY A 51 9.86 -2.15 -14.71
CA GLY A 51 10.11 -3.02 -15.87
C GLY A 51 8.86 -3.72 -16.40
N ARG A 52 7.98 -4.22 -15.51
CA ARG A 52 6.70 -4.82 -15.88
C ARG A 52 5.82 -3.82 -16.65
N ARG A 53 5.68 -2.60 -16.11
CA ARG A 53 4.93 -1.51 -16.76
C ARG A 53 5.54 -1.13 -18.10
N TRP A 54 6.87 -1.01 -18.15
CA TRP A 54 7.57 -0.69 -19.40
C TRP A 54 7.33 -1.74 -20.47
N VAL A 55 7.44 -3.06 -20.16
CA VAL A 55 7.23 -4.11 -21.17
C VAL A 55 5.77 -4.21 -21.58
N SER A 56 4.83 -4.21 -20.62
CA SER A 56 3.43 -4.55 -20.88
C SER A 56 2.52 -3.35 -21.21
N GLY A 57 2.90 -2.14 -20.78
CA GLY A 57 2.00 -0.97 -20.79
C GLY A 57 0.95 -0.98 -19.67
N PHE A 58 0.87 -2.06 -18.88
CA PHE A 58 -0.07 -2.14 -17.76
C PHE A 58 0.38 -1.29 -16.59
N THR A 59 -0.45 -0.35 -16.15
CA THR A 59 -0.12 0.65 -15.13
C THR A 59 -0.55 0.30 -13.72
N GLY A 60 -1.29 -0.81 -13.50
CA GLY A 60 -1.66 -1.26 -12.15
C GLY A 60 -0.42 -1.48 -11.27
N SER A 61 -0.51 -1.23 -9.96
CA SER A 61 0.66 -1.29 -9.06
C SER A 61 1.16 -2.72 -8.84
N VAL A 62 0.28 -3.73 -8.89
CA VAL A 62 0.62 -5.13 -8.64
C VAL A 62 0.33 -6.01 -9.87
N GLY A 63 1.22 -6.95 -10.13
CA GLY A 63 1.08 -7.97 -11.18
C GLY A 63 2.43 -8.61 -11.51
N THR A 64 2.38 -9.77 -12.14
CA THR A 64 3.56 -10.48 -12.63
C THR A 64 3.40 -10.77 -14.12
N LEU A 65 4.33 -10.28 -14.93
CA LEU A 65 4.38 -10.62 -16.35
C LEU A 65 5.29 -11.84 -16.55
N VAL A 66 4.76 -12.85 -17.24
CA VAL A 66 5.51 -14.04 -17.64
C VAL A 66 5.59 -14.08 -19.15
N VAL A 67 6.80 -14.14 -19.70
CA VAL A 67 7.04 -14.18 -21.14
C VAL A 67 7.75 -15.48 -21.50
N THR A 68 7.21 -16.20 -22.47
CA THR A 68 7.85 -17.36 -23.12
C THR A 68 8.19 -17.04 -24.57
N ALA A 69 8.75 -17.99 -25.30
CA ALA A 69 9.00 -17.83 -26.73
C ALA A 69 7.71 -17.53 -27.53
N SER A 70 6.56 -18.06 -27.11
CA SER A 70 5.30 -17.98 -27.85
C SER A 70 4.18 -17.23 -27.12
N THR A 71 4.19 -17.18 -25.79
CA THR A 71 3.15 -16.53 -24.99
C THR A 71 3.68 -15.36 -24.16
N ALA A 72 2.79 -14.50 -23.72
CA ALA A 72 3.06 -13.48 -22.73
C ALA A 72 1.79 -13.30 -21.89
N ASP A 73 1.91 -13.49 -20.58
CA ASP A 73 0.79 -13.57 -19.65
C ASP A 73 1.00 -12.60 -18.49
N LEU A 74 0.05 -11.67 -18.29
CA LEU A 74 0.01 -10.81 -17.11
C LEU A 74 -0.89 -11.45 -16.05
N TRP A 75 -0.31 -11.81 -14.92
CA TRP A 75 -1.00 -12.34 -13.75
C TRP A 75 -1.37 -11.22 -12.80
N ALA A 76 -2.67 -10.96 -12.61
CA ALA A 76 -3.18 -9.90 -11.75
C ALA A 76 -4.40 -10.35 -10.93
N ASP A 77 -4.58 -9.77 -9.75
CA ASP A 77 -5.74 -10.03 -8.89
C ASP A 77 -6.99 -9.24 -9.31
N SER A 78 -8.10 -9.49 -8.63
CA SER A 78 -9.42 -8.97 -9.01
C SER A 78 -9.54 -7.45 -9.05
N ARG A 79 -8.68 -6.72 -8.35
CA ARG A 79 -8.66 -5.25 -8.34
C ARG A 79 -8.32 -4.66 -9.71
N TYR A 80 -7.60 -5.41 -10.54
CA TYR A 80 -7.02 -4.96 -11.81
C TYR A 80 -7.58 -5.64 -13.07
N TRP A 81 -8.49 -6.61 -12.95
CA TRP A 81 -8.91 -7.41 -14.13
C TRP A 81 -9.47 -6.56 -15.27
N GLU A 82 -10.36 -5.63 -14.98
CA GLU A 82 -10.97 -4.76 -16.00
C GLU A 82 -9.92 -3.82 -16.61
N GLN A 83 -9.10 -3.18 -15.77
CA GLN A 83 -8.03 -2.29 -16.21
C GLN A 83 -7.02 -3.05 -17.09
N ALA A 84 -6.56 -4.22 -16.67
CA ALA A 84 -5.63 -5.03 -17.44
C ALA A 84 -6.25 -5.48 -18.76
N THR A 85 -7.54 -5.90 -18.77
CA THR A 85 -8.23 -6.25 -20.01
C THR A 85 -8.20 -5.10 -21.02
N ALA A 86 -8.46 -3.88 -20.58
CA ALA A 86 -8.45 -2.70 -21.44
C ALA A 86 -7.03 -2.33 -21.92
N GLN A 87 -6.05 -2.29 -21.00
CA GLN A 87 -4.70 -1.85 -21.31
C GLN A 87 -3.87 -2.87 -22.09
N LEU A 88 -4.19 -4.16 -22.00
CA LEU A 88 -3.48 -5.20 -22.75
C LEU A 88 -4.06 -5.43 -24.15
N ALA A 89 -5.17 -4.82 -24.50
CA ALA A 89 -5.78 -4.98 -25.82
C ALA A 89 -4.79 -4.62 -26.92
N GLY A 90 -4.55 -5.54 -27.87
CA GLY A 90 -3.64 -5.34 -29.00
C GLY A 90 -2.13 -5.43 -28.69
N THR A 91 -1.75 -5.75 -27.45
CA THR A 91 -0.34 -5.87 -27.05
C THR A 91 0.27 -7.25 -27.29
N GLY A 92 -0.56 -8.28 -27.48
CA GLY A 92 -0.13 -9.68 -27.53
C GLY A 92 0.16 -10.28 -26.14
N ILE A 93 -0.30 -9.60 -25.07
CA ILE A 93 -0.23 -10.07 -23.68
C ILE A 93 -1.62 -10.46 -23.25
N GLU A 94 -1.78 -11.64 -22.64
CA GLU A 94 -3.06 -12.14 -22.11
C GLU A 94 -3.16 -11.92 -20.60
N LEU A 95 -4.37 -11.58 -20.13
CA LEU A 95 -4.65 -11.48 -18.69
C LEU A 95 -4.92 -12.86 -18.10
N GLN A 96 -4.16 -13.22 -17.07
CA GLN A 96 -4.39 -14.38 -16.20
C GLN A 96 -4.93 -13.92 -14.85
N LYS A 97 -6.11 -14.44 -14.46
CA LYS A 97 -6.84 -13.99 -13.27
C LYS A 97 -6.38 -14.76 -12.03
N LEU A 98 -5.60 -14.14 -11.16
CA LEU A 98 -5.21 -14.70 -9.86
C LEU A 98 -6.44 -14.89 -8.96
N GLY A 99 -6.40 -15.93 -8.12
CA GLY A 99 -7.51 -16.29 -7.22
C GLY A 99 -8.61 -17.14 -7.87
N ARG A 100 -8.47 -17.47 -9.17
CA ARG A 100 -9.39 -18.34 -9.92
C ARG A 100 -8.65 -19.50 -10.59
N GLY A 101 -7.94 -20.28 -9.82
CA GLY A 101 -7.20 -21.43 -10.35
C GLY A 101 -5.72 -21.40 -9.96
N ARG A 102 -4.86 -21.78 -10.89
CA ARG A 102 -3.41 -21.91 -10.68
C ARG A 102 -2.69 -20.56 -10.61
N THR A 103 -1.51 -20.56 -10.02
CA THR A 103 -0.56 -19.45 -10.00
C THR A 103 0.32 -19.46 -11.26
N HIS A 104 1.05 -18.35 -11.51
CA HIS A 104 2.05 -18.30 -12.60
C HIS A 104 3.17 -19.34 -12.43
N VAL A 105 3.52 -19.69 -11.18
CA VAL A 105 4.54 -20.70 -10.87
C VAL A 105 4.07 -22.10 -11.30
N GLU A 106 2.85 -22.46 -10.93
CA GLU A 106 2.22 -23.73 -11.32
C GLU A 106 2.03 -23.81 -12.83
N ALA A 107 1.59 -22.70 -13.47
CA ALA A 107 1.43 -22.62 -14.91
C ALA A 107 2.76 -22.87 -15.65
N LEU A 108 3.86 -22.25 -15.20
CA LEU A 108 5.19 -22.49 -15.77
C LEU A 108 5.65 -23.93 -15.56
N ALA A 109 5.46 -24.48 -14.35
CA ALA A 109 5.84 -25.86 -14.03
C ALA A 109 5.05 -26.91 -14.84
N GLU A 110 3.85 -26.58 -15.30
CA GLU A 110 3.04 -27.43 -16.18
C GLU A 110 3.40 -27.28 -17.66
N ALA A 111 3.69 -26.06 -18.09
CA ALA A 111 3.92 -25.75 -19.51
C ALA A 111 5.33 -26.09 -20.00
N LEU A 112 6.32 -26.03 -19.10
CA LEU A 112 7.73 -26.22 -19.47
C LEU A 112 8.18 -27.68 -19.29
N GLY A 113 9.05 -28.13 -20.20
CA GLY A 113 9.65 -29.45 -20.16
C GLY A 113 10.87 -29.54 -19.24
N GLN A 114 11.34 -30.77 -19.01
CA GLN A 114 12.58 -31.03 -18.29
C GLN A 114 13.78 -30.33 -18.98
N GLY A 115 14.62 -29.70 -18.20
CA GLY A 115 15.80 -28.95 -18.67
C GLY A 115 15.52 -27.53 -19.09
N ALA A 116 14.27 -27.08 -19.07
CA ALA A 116 13.92 -25.70 -19.37
C ALA A 116 14.52 -24.73 -18.33
N VAL A 117 14.82 -23.50 -18.77
CA VAL A 117 15.40 -22.44 -17.95
C VAL A 117 14.40 -21.31 -17.78
N VAL A 118 14.02 -21.03 -16.54
CA VAL A 118 13.21 -19.88 -16.16
C VAL A 118 14.12 -18.80 -15.56
N GLY A 119 14.08 -17.61 -16.14
CA GLY A 119 14.87 -16.47 -15.66
C GLY A 119 14.04 -15.40 -14.95
N VAL A 120 14.69 -14.71 -14.02
CA VAL A 120 14.17 -13.52 -13.32
C VAL A 120 15.33 -12.61 -12.96
N ALA A 121 15.14 -11.30 -12.96
CA ALA A 121 16.17 -10.38 -12.53
C ALA A 121 16.52 -10.62 -11.05
N PRO A 122 17.81 -10.69 -10.68
CA PRO A 122 18.24 -11.16 -9.35
C PRO A 122 17.71 -10.30 -8.20
N ASP A 123 17.60 -8.99 -8.41
CA ASP A 123 17.18 -8.02 -7.40
C ASP A 123 15.66 -7.93 -7.23
N MET A 124 14.89 -8.57 -8.12
CA MET A 124 13.44 -8.53 -8.14
C MET A 124 12.78 -9.72 -7.44
N LEU A 125 13.56 -10.56 -6.79
CA LEU A 125 13.09 -11.82 -6.22
C LEU A 125 13.45 -11.90 -4.73
N SER A 126 12.44 -11.94 -3.86
CA SER A 126 12.71 -12.15 -2.44
C SER A 126 13.30 -13.55 -2.19
N ARG A 127 14.03 -13.69 -1.08
CA ARG A 127 14.56 -15.00 -0.64
C ARG A 127 13.43 -16.05 -0.52
N ALA A 128 12.29 -15.66 0.02
CA ALA A 128 11.13 -16.55 0.16
C ALA A 128 10.55 -16.97 -1.22
N ALA A 129 10.36 -16.01 -2.13
CA ALA A 129 9.83 -16.29 -3.46
C ALA A 129 10.80 -17.13 -4.30
N LYS A 130 12.12 -16.86 -4.21
CA LYS A 130 13.13 -17.70 -4.86
C LYS A 130 13.00 -19.16 -4.43
N ARG A 131 12.91 -19.43 -3.13
CA ARG A 131 12.76 -20.78 -2.59
C ARG A 131 11.47 -21.47 -3.07
N GLN A 132 10.36 -20.73 -3.15
CA GLN A 132 9.10 -21.27 -3.68
C GLN A 132 9.23 -21.67 -5.15
N LEU A 133 9.85 -20.83 -5.98
CA LEU A 133 10.13 -21.14 -7.38
C LEU A 133 11.04 -22.36 -7.52
N GLU A 134 12.15 -22.41 -6.78
CA GLU A 134 13.07 -23.54 -6.80
C GLU A 134 12.39 -24.86 -6.40
N GLN A 135 11.55 -24.84 -5.36
CA GLN A 135 10.79 -26.03 -4.93
C GLN A 135 9.79 -26.50 -5.98
N ALA A 136 9.07 -25.58 -6.62
CA ALA A 136 8.10 -25.92 -7.66
C ALA A 136 8.77 -26.48 -8.93
N PHE A 137 9.94 -25.95 -9.29
CA PHE A 137 10.63 -26.28 -10.53
C PHE A 137 11.50 -27.54 -10.42
N VAL A 138 12.11 -27.80 -9.27
CA VAL A 138 13.00 -28.95 -9.06
C VAL A 138 12.32 -30.27 -9.39
N ALA A 139 11.06 -30.45 -9.00
CA ALA A 139 10.27 -31.66 -9.27
C ALA A 139 10.02 -31.90 -10.77
N LYS A 140 10.16 -30.87 -11.60
CA LYS A 140 9.97 -30.92 -13.06
C LYS A 140 11.28 -30.88 -13.83
N GLY A 141 12.43 -30.80 -13.13
CA GLY A 141 13.74 -30.63 -13.75
C GLY A 141 13.92 -29.30 -14.47
N ILE A 142 13.17 -28.27 -14.08
CA ILE A 142 13.28 -26.88 -14.58
C ILE A 142 14.32 -26.16 -13.75
N GLN A 143 15.17 -25.36 -14.40
CA GLN A 143 16.23 -24.58 -13.77
C GLN A 143 15.76 -23.14 -13.56
N LEU A 144 15.95 -22.61 -12.34
CA LEU A 144 15.78 -21.18 -12.05
C LEU A 144 17.12 -20.47 -12.23
N ARG A 145 17.15 -19.44 -13.08
CA ARG A 145 18.31 -18.56 -13.29
C ARG A 145 18.00 -17.13 -12.85
N ALA A 146 18.70 -16.66 -11.81
CA ALA A 146 18.53 -15.32 -11.25
C ALA A 146 19.93 -14.66 -11.10
N ASP A 147 20.60 -14.46 -12.22
CA ASP A 147 21.98 -13.95 -12.30
C ASP A 147 22.15 -12.80 -13.33
N THR A 148 21.08 -12.44 -14.04
CA THR A 148 21.13 -11.40 -15.08
C THR A 148 19.85 -10.57 -15.10
N ASP A 149 19.97 -9.31 -15.51
CA ASP A 149 18.82 -8.44 -15.83
C ASP A 149 18.72 -8.27 -17.35
N LEU A 150 17.78 -8.99 -17.98
CA LEU A 150 17.58 -8.89 -19.43
C LEU A 150 17.08 -7.50 -19.87
N LEU A 151 16.40 -6.78 -18.99
CA LEU A 151 15.88 -5.44 -19.30
C LEU A 151 17.02 -4.42 -19.40
N ALA A 152 18.10 -4.58 -18.67
CA ALA A 152 19.26 -3.68 -18.71
C ALA A 152 19.84 -3.53 -20.13
N GLY A 153 19.76 -4.60 -20.95
CA GLY A 153 20.27 -4.60 -22.32
C GLY A 153 19.31 -4.06 -23.38
N ILE A 154 18.01 -3.93 -23.06
CA ILE A 154 16.97 -3.55 -24.03
C ILE A 154 16.23 -2.27 -23.67
N TRP A 155 16.20 -1.89 -22.39
CA TRP A 155 15.59 -0.65 -21.91
C TRP A 155 16.63 0.47 -21.82
N THR A 156 17.01 1.00 -22.98
CA THR A 156 18.09 2.01 -23.13
C THR A 156 17.76 3.35 -22.47
N GLU A 157 16.46 3.68 -22.36
CA GLU A 157 15.96 4.91 -21.73
C GLU A 157 15.46 4.66 -20.30
N ARG A 158 16.03 3.65 -19.61
CA ARG A 158 15.67 3.35 -18.24
C ARG A 158 15.92 4.57 -17.36
N PRO A 159 14.93 5.05 -16.58
CA PRO A 159 15.11 6.17 -15.68
C PRO A 159 16.28 5.97 -14.72
N ALA A 160 16.96 7.05 -14.35
CA ALA A 160 18.00 7.00 -13.32
C ALA A 160 17.42 6.59 -11.96
N LEU A 161 18.29 6.16 -11.05
CA LEU A 161 17.91 5.97 -9.65
C LEU A 161 17.49 7.30 -9.02
N PRO A 162 16.54 7.30 -8.07
CA PRO A 162 16.16 8.50 -7.33
C PRO A 162 17.36 9.12 -6.62
N ALA A 163 17.42 10.44 -6.57
CA ALA A 163 18.51 11.20 -5.96
C ALA A 163 18.00 12.31 -5.01
N GLU A 164 16.76 12.20 -4.53
CA GLU A 164 16.16 13.17 -3.64
C GLU A 164 16.87 13.24 -2.28
N PRO A 165 16.89 14.40 -1.61
CA PRO A 165 17.50 14.54 -0.30
C PRO A 165 16.88 13.63 0.77
N VAL A 166 17.72 13.11 1.65
CA VAL A 166 17.31 12.39 2.87
C VAL A 166 17.36 13.36 4.05
N VAL A 167 16.22 13.54 4.70
CA VAL A 167 16.00 14.54 5.75
C VAL A 167 15.61 13.88 7.08
N VAL A 168 15.80 14.60 8.17
CA VAL A 168 15.34 14.17 9.50
C VAL A 168 13.83 14.36 9.60
N HIS A 169 13.11 13.39 10.14
CA HIS A 169 11.74 13.59 10.59
C HIS A 169 11.72 14.60 11.74
N ALA A 170 10.84 15.59 11.68
CA ALA A 170 10.80 16.69 12.63
C ALA A 170 10.71 16.18 14.08
N ALA A 171 11.62 16.65 14.94
CA ALA A 171 11.83 16.13 16.29
C ALA A 171 10.56 16.19 17.17
N GLU A 172 9.70 17.16 16.96
CA GLU A 172 8.42 17.33 17.66
C GLU A 172 7.42 16.19 17.38
N PHE A 173 7.63 15.43 16.27
CA PHE A 173 6.79 14.28 15.89
C PHE A 173 7.47 12.95 16.12
N VAL A 174 8.66 12.93 16.73
CA VAL A 174 9.42 11.71 17.01
C VAL A 174 9.25 11.33 18.48
N SER A 175 8.56 10.22 18.74
CA SER A 175 8.30 9.73 20.10
C SER A 175 9.43 8.89 20.70
N GLU A 176 10.32 8.36 19.86
CA GLU A 176 11.41 7.46 20.25
C GLU A 176 12.65 7.74 19.39
N THR A 177 13.82 7.91 20.00
CA THR A 177 15.07 8.16 19.29
C THR A 177 15.53 6.94 18.48
N ALA A 178 16.34 7.16 17.45
CA ALA A 178 16.92 6.07 16.66
C ALA A 178 17.79 5.13 17.54
N ALA A 179 18.50 5.65 18.54
CA ALA A 179 19.28 4.86 19.47
C ALA A 179 18.41 3.92 20.33
N GLU A 180 17.28 4.40 20.84
CA GLU A 180 16.30 3.58 21.60
C GLU A 180 15.71 2.48 20.72
N LYS A 181 15.29 2.81 19.50
CA LYS A 181 14.79 1.84 18.53
C LYS A 181 15.81 0.75 18.19
N LEU A 182 17.08 1.14 17.97
CA LEU A 182 18.18 0.19 17.74
C LEU A 182 18.41 -0.72 18.95
N ALA A 183 18.31 -0.18 20.17
CA ALA A 183 18.44 -0.99 21.39
C ALA A 183 17.35 -2.06 21.47
N ARG A 184 16.10 -1.72 21.14
CA ARG A 184 14.98 -2.68 21.06
C ARG A 184 15.22 -3.76 20.01
N VAL A 185 15.71 -3.38 18.81
CA VAL A 185 16.03 -4.35 17.75
C VAL A 185 17.15 -5.28 18.19
N ARG A 186 18.21 -4.76 18.84
CA ARG A 186 19.30 -5.57 19.37
C ARG A 186 18.81 -6.57 20.44
N ALA A 187 17.91 -6.17 21.31
CA ALA A 187 17.29 -7.08 22.27
C ALA A 187 16.56 -8.23 21.55
N ALA A 188 15.75 -7.92 20.54
CA ALA A 188 15.06 -8.94 19.73
C ALA A 188 16.03 -9.83 18.93
N MET A 189 17.15 -9.29 18.45
CA MET A 189 18.22 -10.08 17.83
C MET A 189 18.81 -11.06 18.84
N GLN A 190 19.10 -10.62 20.06
CA GLN A 190 19.67 -11.46 21.10
C GLN A 190 18.72 -12.61 21.48
N GLU A 191 17.42 -12.34 21.63
CA GLU A 191 16.40 -13.36 21.90
C GLU A 191 16.34 -14.45 20.81
N LYS A 192 16.65 -14.07 19.56
CA LYS A 192 16.71 -14.98 18.40
C LYS A 192 18.09 -15.63 18.19
N GLY A 193 19.10 -15.27 18.98
CA GLY A 193 20.47 -15.76 18.82
C GLY A 193 21.18 -15.20 17.57
N ALA A 194 20.78 -14.03 17.09
CA ALA A 194 21.34 -13.38 15.92
C ALA A 194 22.44 -12.40 16.30
N ALA A 195 23.63 -12.56 15.71
CA ALA A 195 24.76 -11.64 15.89
C ALA A 195 24.61 -10.38 15.01
N HIS A 196 24.00 -10.55 13.83
CA HIS A 196 23.75 -9.47 12.87
C HIS A 196 22.30 -9.50 12.41
N HIS A 197 21.78 -8.34 11.97
CA HIS A 197 20.48 -8.21 11.33
C HIS A 197 20.59 -7.30 10.11
N LEU A 198 20.21 -7.81 8.94
CA LEU A 198 20.12 -7.04 7.71
C LEU A 198 18.68 -6.64 7.43
N ILE A 199 18.45 -5.35 7.28
CA ILE A 199 17.17 -4.76 6.91
C ILE A 199 17.32 -4.13 5.53
N SER A 200 16.44 -4.50 4.60
CA SER A 200 16.36 -3.93 3.25
C SER A 200 15.01 -3.22 2.99
N SER A 201 14.00 -3.44 3.83
CA SER A 201 12.71 -2.75 3.72
C SER A 201 12.86 -1.27 4.06
N LEU A 202 12.49 -0.40 3.11
CA LEU A 202 12.74 1.04 3.19
C LEU A 202 12.00 1.72 4.33
N ASP A 203 10.77 1.29 4.59
CA ASP A 203 9.92 1.78 5.67
C ASP A 203 10.47 1.41 7.06
N ASP A 204 11.01 0.22 7.22
CA ASP A 204 11.70 -0.19 8.45
C ASP A 204 12.95 0.66 8.71
N ILE A 205 13.75 0.92 7.67
CA ILE A 205 14.95 1.75 7.75
C ILE A 205 14.59 3.20 8.10
N ALA A 206 13.61 3.78 7.40
CA ALA A 206 13.16 5.14 7.64
C ALA A 206 12.61 5.32 9.06
N TRP A 207 11.87 4.32 9.57
CA TRP A 207 11.37 4.33 10.95
C TRP A 207 12.52 4.21 11.97
N LEU A 208 13.45 3.28 11.78
CA LEU A 208 14.58 3.05 12.70
C LEU A 208 15.50 4.26 12.82
N THR A 209 15.77 4.92 11.71
CA THR A 209 16.71 6.04 11.64
C THR A 209 16.06 7.40 11.95
N ASN A 210 14.73 7.47 12.02
CA ASN A 210 13.97 8.71 12.04
C ASN A 210 14.28 9.63 10.84
N LEU A 211 14.66 9.05 9.69
CA LEU A 211 14.89 9.77 8.45
C LEU A 211 13.74 9.56 7.48
N ARG A 212 13.58 10.50 6.57
CA ARG A 212 12.60 10.44 5.47
C ARG A 212 13.27 10.84 4.16
N GLY A 213 12.74 10.31 3.06
CA GLY A 213 13.14 10.64 1.71
C GLY A 213 11.93 10.72 0.80
N ASN A 214 12.15 10.74 -0.51
CA ASN A 214 11.10 10.78 -1.52
C ASN A 214 11.47 9.94 -2.75
N ASP A 215 12.11 8.80 -2.54
CA ASP A 215 12.57 7.92 -3.62
C ASP A 215 11.45 7.08 -4.22
N VAL A 216 10.41 6.87 -3.46
CA VAL A 216 9.22 6.12 -3.85
C VAL A 216 8.04 7.07 -3.85
N SER A 217 7.26 7.10 -4.93
CA SER A 217 6.07 7.96 -5.01
C SER A 217 5.17 7.69 -3.81
N TYR A 218 4.68 8.76 -3.18
CA TYR A 218 3.75 8.74 -2.05
C TYR A 218 4.31 8.25 -0.70
N ASN A 219 5.42 7.51 -0.70
CA ASN A 219 6.02 6.96 0.51
C ASN A 219 7.26 7.78 0.92
N PRO A 220 7.33 8.32 2.14
CA PRO A 220 8.44 9.17 2.56
C PRO A 220 9.67 8.33 2.96
N VAL A 221 10.15 7.49 2.04
CA VAL A 221 11.25 6.55 2.23
C VAL A 221 12.39 6.81 1.25
N PHE A 222 13.54 6.21 1.48
CA PHE A 222 14.75 6.37 0.68
C PHE A 222 15.48 5.04 0.49
N LEU A 223 16.18 4.90 -0.63
CA LEU A 223 16.92 3.69 -0.98
C LEU A 223 18.12 3.50 -0.03
N ALA A 224 18.11 2.43 0.75
CA ALA A 224 19.19 2.08 1.67
C ALA A 224 19.12 0.62 2.10
N HIS A 225 20.23 0.11 2.62
CA HIS A 225 20.26 -1.08 3.47
C HIS A 225 20.78 -0.70 4.85
N LEU A 226 20.39 -1.45 5.88
CA LEU A 226 20.87 -1.24 7.25
C LEU A 226 21.36 -2.59 7.81
N LEU A 227 22.64 -2.66 8.15
CA LEU A 227 23.24 -3.82 8.83
C LEU A 227 23.48 -3.45 10.30
N ILE A 228 22.84 -4.18 11.20
CA ILE A 228 22.90 -3.98 12.64
C ILE A 228 23.70 -5.12 13.26
N GLY A 229 24.74 -4.80 14.00
CA GLY A 229 25.45 -5.70 14.88
C GLY A 229 25.15 -5.44 16.35
N ALA A 230 25.76 -6.22 17.26
CA ALA A 230 25.54 -6.12 18.69
C ALA A 230 25.85 -4.70 19.26
N SER A 231 26.88 -4.03 18.74
CA SER A 231 27.31 -2.71 19.21
C SER A 231 27.44 -1.63 18.12
N ASN A 232 27.36 -2.02 16.86
CA ASN A 232 27.49 -1.14 15.70
C ASN A 232 26.26 -1.21 14.79
N ALA A 233 26.09 -0.22 13.92
CA ALA A 233 25.14 -0.26 12.83
C ALA A 233 25.71 0.52 11.64
N THR A 234 25.46 0.05 10.42
CA THR A 234 25.91 0.72 9.19
C THR A 234 24.73 0.91 8.25
N LEU A 235 24.46 2.16 7.90
CA LEU A 235 23.50 2.55 6.87
C LEU A 235 24.24 2.64 5.53
N TYR A 236 23.83 1.84 4.58
CA TYR A 236 24.33 1.85 3.20
C TYR A 236 23.41 2.73 2.36
N VAL A 237 23.87 3.90 1.99
CA VAL A 237 23.12 4.93 1.27
C VAL A 237 24.07 5.79 0.45
N ASP A 238 23.60 6.43 -0.60
CA ASP A 238 24.39 7.49 -1.24
C ASP A 238 24.53 8.68 -0.28
N ASP A 239 25.76 8.82 0.26
CA ASP A 239 26.09 9.83 1.25
C ASP A 239 25.83 11.28 0.77
N SER A 240 25.94 11.54 -0.54
CA SER A 240 25.69 12.87 -1.11
C SER A 240 24.25 13.38 -0.90
N ARG A 241 23.32 12.47 -0.63
CA ARG A 241 21.89 12.74 -0.42
C ARG A 241 21.54 13.07 1.02
N LEU A 242 22.40 12.72 1.98
CA LEU A 242 22.17 13.00 3.39
C LEU A 242 22.34 14.50 3.67
N THR A 243 21.33 15.14 4.22
CA THR A 243 21.45 16.50 4.74
C THR A 243 22.39 16.55 5.96
N ALA A 244 22.95 17.73 6.28
CA ALA A 244 23.81 17.84 7.47
C ALA A 244 23.10 17.39 8.76
N PRO A 245 21.84 17.80 9.03
CA PRO A 245 21.11 17.30 10.19
C PRO A 245 20.91 15.77 10.18
N ALA A 246 20.72 15.15 8.99
CA ALA A 246 20.57 13.71 8.89
C ALA A 246 21.87 12.97 9.26
N ARG A 247 23.04 13.47 8.83
CA ARG A 247 24.34 12.92 9.24
C ARG A 247 24.57 13.04 10.74
N GLU A 248 24.25 14.21 11.33
CA GLU A 248 24.37 14.45 12.77
C GLU A 248 23.45 13.49 13.56
N ALA A 249 22.21 13.29 13.11
CA ALA A 249 21.27 12.38 13.75
C ALA A 249 21.75 10.92 13.70
N LEU A 250 22.30 10.46 12.56
CA LEU A 250 22.87 9.12 12.41
C LEU A 250 24.08 8.94 13.33
N ALA A 251 25.00 9.92 13.36
CA ALA A 251 26.17 9.90 14.24
C ALA A 251 25.79 9.85 15.73
N ALA A 252 24.80 10.64 16.14
CA ALA A 252 24.27 10.64 17.51
C ALA A 252 23.62 9.28 17.89
N ALA A 253 23.04 8.57 16.93
CA ALA A 253 22.49 7.23 17.12
C ALA A 253 23.55 6.11 17.05
N GLY A 254 24.82 6.42 16.79
CA GLY A 254 25.88 5.44 16.61
C GLY A 254 25.76 4.63 15.31
N ILE A 255 25.16 5.23 14.26
CA ILE A 255 25.00 4.64 12.93
C ILE A 255 26.09 5.22 12.02
N SER A 256 26.96 4.34 11.50
CA SER A 256 27.94 4.68 10.46
C SER A 256 27.28 4.73 9.09
N VAL A 257 27.81 5.54 8.18
CA VAL A 257 27.35 5.62 6.79
C VAL A 257 28.38 5.00 5.86
N ALA A 258 27.94 4.23 4.87
CA ALA A 258 28.76 3.67 3.81
C ALA A 258 28.02 3.76 2.47
N PRO A 259 28.77 3.75 1.32
CA PRO A 259 28.15 3.73 0.00
C PRO A 259 27.18 2.55 -0.17
N TYR A 260 26.08 2.78 -0.87
CA TYR A 260 25.00 1.79 -1.04
C TYR A 260 25.50 0.42 -1.52
N GLU A 261 26.36 0.42 -2.52
CA GLU A 261 26.92 -0.79 -3.13
C GLU A 261 27.86 -1.58 -2.21
N LYS A 262 28.33 -0.99 -1.12
CA LYS A 262 29.19 -1.66 -0.13
C LYS A 262 28.45 -2.69 0.74
N ALA A 263 27.13 -2.69 0.74
CA ALA A 263 26.36 -3.65 1.52
C ALA A 263 26.74 -5.10 1.20
N ALA A 264 26.87 -5.45 -0.10
CA ALA A 264 27.27 -6.80 -0.53
C ALA A 264 28.66 -7.20 -0.05
N ASP A 265 29.63 -6.27 -0.06
CA ASP A 265 31.00 -6.52 0.40
C ASP A 265 31.05 -6.82 1.91
N ASP A 266 30.28 -6.08 2.70
CA ASP A 266 30.27 -6.24 4.15
C ASP A 266 29.49 -7.50 4.56
N ILE A 267 28.40 -7.83 3.86
CA ILE A 267 27.70 -9.12 4.03
C ILE A 267 28.64 -10.31 3.73
N ALA A 268 29.48 -10.21 2.70
CA ALA A 268 30.46 -11.26 2.35
C ALA A 268 31.51 -11.51 3.45
N ARG A 269 31.75 -10.54 4.34
CA ARG A 269 32.73 -10.64 5.44
C ARG A 269 32.13 -11.21 6.72
N LEU A 270 30.82 -11.35 6.82
CA LEU A 270 30.19 -11.91 8.01
C LEU A 270 30.67 -13.33 8.28
N SER A 271 30.86 -13.65 9.56
CA SER A 271 31.23 -14.96 10.08
C SER A 271 30.22 -15.55 11.05
N ASP A 272 29.35 -14.69 11.59
CA ASP A 272 28.39 -15.04 12.63
C ASP A 272 26.96 -14.98 12.09
N SER A 273 25.98 -15.43 12.89
CA SER A 273 24.58 -15.57 12.48
C SER A 273 23.97 -14.25 12.00
N LEU A 274 23.18 -14.35 10.91
CA LEU A 274 22.49 -13.22 10.26
C LEU A 274 20.96 -13.41 10.31
N LEU A 275 20.26 -12.49 10.96
CA LEU A 275 18.81 -12.38 10.92
C LEU A 275 18.37 -11.64 9.66
N VAL A 276 17.38 -12.17 8.95
CA VAL A 276 16.74 -11.54 7.80
C VAL A 276 15.24 -11.85 7.78
N ASP A 277 14.46 -10.93 7.23
CA ASP A 277 13.09 -11.23 6.82
C ASP A 277 13.13 -11.80 5.38
N PRO A 278 12.79 -13.08 5.18
CA PRO A 278 12.91 -13.70 3.87
C PRO A 278 11.95 -13.14 2.82
N ALA A 279 10.88 -12.47 3.25
CA ALA A 279 9.93 -11.80 2.37
C ALA A 279 10.37 -10.37 1.99
N LYS A 280 11.30 -9.77 2.79
CA LYS A 280 11.72 -8.36 2.69
C LYS A 280 13.21 -8.17 2.36
N VAL A 281 13.91 -9.24 1.98
CA VAL A 281 15.29 -9.19 1.48
C VAL A 281 15.36 -9.85 0.11
N ALA A 282 15.99 -9.17 -0.86
CA ALA A 282 16.23 -9.76 -2.18
C ALA A 282 17.23 -10.93 -2.07
N ALA A 283 17.01 -11.96 -2.89
CA ALA A 283 17.89 -13.12 -2.90
C ALA A 283 19.32 -12.76 -3.33
N SER A 284 19.48 -11.80 -4.23
CA SER A 284 20.76 -11.25 -4.69
C SER A 284 21.57 -10.62 -3.56
N THR A 285 20.92 -9.89 -2.65
CA THR A 285 21.56 -9.20 -1.52
C THR A 285 22.34 -10.18 -0.62
N LEU A 286 21.85 -11.43 -0.54
CA LEU A 286 22.50 -12.48 0.25
C LEU A 286 23.43 -13.40 -0.59
N GLN A 287 23.58 -13.15 -1.88
CA GLN A 287 24.34 -14.02 -2.77
C GLN A 287 25.84 -14.08 -2.39
N SER A 288 26.37 -12.99 -1.86
CA SER A 288 27.76 -12.89 -1.40
C SER A 288 27.99 -13.50 -0.01
N LEU A 289 26.91 -13.84 0.73
CA LEU A 289 27.01 -14.41 2.08
C LEU A 289 27.65 -15.80 2.03
N LYS A 290 28.66 -16.05 2.88
CA LYS A 290 29.28 -17.37 2.96
C LYS A 290 28.31 -18.43 3.42
N GLY A 291 28.28 -19.58 2.77
CA GLY A 291 27.39 -20.68 3.11
C GLY A 291 27.58 -21.27 4.52
N THR A 292 28.66 -20.90 5.21
CA THR A 292 28.90 -21.28 6.61
C THR A 292 28.22 -20.37 7.64
N VAL A 293 27.71 -19.20 7.22
CA VAL A 293 27.01 -18.27 8.10
C VAL A 293 25.58 -18.74 8.31
N PRO A 294 25.15 -19.00 9.57
CA PRO A 294 23.76 -19.36 9.85
C PRO A 294 22.83 -18.20 9.53
N VAL A 295 21.79 -18.45 8.71
CA VAL A 295 20.73 -17.48 8.41
C VAL A 295 19.52 -17.80 9.25
N ILE A 296 19.13 -16.84 10.10
CA ILE A 296 17.92 -16.88 10.93
C ILE A 296 16.81 -16.14 10.19
N GLU A 297 15.74 -16.82 9.86
CA GLU A 297 14.62 -16.23 9.13
C GLU A 297 13.49 -15.86 10.11
N SER A 298 13.10 -14.59 10.11
CA SER A 298 11.97 -14.07 10.89
C SER A 298 11.49 -12.75 10.31
N VAL A 299 10.24 -12.37 10.56
CA VAL A 299 9.78 -11.00 10.30
C VAL A 299 10.69 -10.01 11.02
N ASN A 300 11.02 -8.90 10.35
CA ASN A 300 11.86 -7.86 10.95
C ASN A 300 11.25 -7.37 12.28
N PRO A 301 12.01 -7.34 13.37
CA PRO A 301 11.52 -6.77 14.63
C PRO A 301 10.98 -5.34 14.49
N SER A 302 11.62 -4.53 13.64
CA SER A 302 11.18 -3.17 13.31
C SER A 302 9.77 -3.11 12.72
N THR A 303 9.40 -4.06 11.85
CA THR A 303 8.03 -4.14 11.31
C THR A 303 6.99 -4.32 12.42
N LEU A 304 7.28 -5.16 13.43
CA LEU A 304 6.40 -5.38 14.57
C LEU A 304 6.34 -4.15 15.48
N PHE A 305 7.47 -3.48 15.68
CA PHE A 305 7.56 -2.33 16.59
C PHE A 305 6.86 -1.09 16.02
N LYS A 306 7.07 -0.76 14.72
CA LYS A 306 6.44 0.40 14.10
C LYS A 306 4.94 0.25 13.87
N SER A 307 4.42 -0.97 13.82
CA SER A 307 2.99 -1.21 13.67
C SER A 307 2.19 -0.78 14.91
N VAL A 308 2.80 -0.85 16.09
CA VAL A 308 2.23 -0.43 17.37
C VAL A 308 2.64 1.02 17.63
N LYS A 309 1.74 1.97 17.34
CA LYS A 309 1.96 3.39 17.54
C LYS A 309 1.93 3.73 19.02
N SER A 310 2.87 4.56 19.48
CA SER A 310 2.88 5.07 20.84
C SER A 310 1.65 5.95 21.11
N PRO A 311 1.27 6.21 22.38
CA PRO A 311 0.22 7.17 22.69
C PRO A 311 0.46 8.57 22.09
N ALA A 312 1.72 9.00 21.97
CA ALA A 312 2.09 10.26 21.33
C ALA A 312 1.85 10.22 19.83
N ASP A 313 2.28 9.15 19.13
CA ASP A 313 2.05 8.98 17.70
C ASP A 313 0.55 8.93 17.36
N VAL A 314 -0.25 8.27 18.21
CA VAL A 314 -1.71 8.24 18.08
C VAL A 314 -2.31 9.64 18.26
N ALA A 315 -1.81 10.42 19.23
CA ALA A 315 -2.28 11.79 19.45
C ALA A 315 -1.93 12.69 18.24
N HIS A 316 -0.73 12.57 17.70
CA HIS A 316 -0.31 13.28 16.50
C HIS A 316 -1.15 12.87 15.28
N THR A 317 -1.44 11.57 15.12
CA THR A 317 -2.29 11.07 14.04
C THR A 317 -3.71 11.63 14.13
N ARG A 318 -4.30 11.72 15.34
CA ARG A 318 -5.62 12.36 15.53
C ARG A 318 -5.61 13.82 15.03
N GLU A 319 -4.53 14.55 15.27
CA GLU A 319 -4.40 15.92 14.78
C GLU A 319 -4.29 15.97 13.25
N ALA A 320 -3.50 15.08 12.63
CA ALA A 320 -3.43 14.94 11.17
C ALA A 320 -4.83 14.63 10.56
N MET A 321 -5.61 13.75 11.19
CA MET A 321 -6.97 13.43 10.76
C MET A 321 -7.94 14.59 10.86
N ILE A 322 -7.79 15.46 11.87
CA ILE A 322 -8.58 16.69 11.96
C ILE A 322 -8.23 17.64 10.82
N GLU A 323 -6.94 17.82 10.54
CA GLU A 323 -6.50 18.70 9.44
C GLU A 323 -6.94 18.18 8.08
N ASP A 324 -6.85 16.88 7.85
CA ASP A 324 -7.34 16.23 6.62
C ASP A 324 -8.87 16.37 6.49
N GLY A 325 -9.60 16.17 7.58
CA GLY A 325 -11.06 16.36 7.62
C GLY A 325 -11.49 17.78 7.29
N VAL A 326 -10.74 18.79 7.75
CA VAL A 326 -10.96 20.20 7.39
C VAL A 326 -10.73 20.41 5.89
N ALA A 327 -9.66 19.85 5.32
CA ALA A 327 -9.41 19.93 3.87
C ALA A 327 -10.56 19.31 3.07
N LEU A 328 -11.02 18.13 3.48
CA LEU A 328 -12.14 17.43 2.83
C LEU A 328 -13.46 18.20 2.91
N CYS A 329 -13.78 18.79 4.06
CA CYS A 329 -15.00 19.62 4.18
C CYS A 329 -14.95 20.84 3.25
N ARG A 330 -13.78 21.48 3.13
CA ARG A 330 -13.58 22.62 2.20
C ARG A 330 -13.70 22.16 0.75
N PHE A 331 -13.09 21.03 0.43
CA PHE A 331 -13.18 20.43 -0.90
C PHE A 331 -14.63 20.10 -1.28
N PHE A 332 -15.37 19.37 -0.45
CA PHE A 332 -16.73 18.99 -0.77
C PHE A 332 -17.68 20.18 -0.87
N ALA A 333 -17.50 21.20 -0.03
CA ALA A 333 -18.27 22.43 -0.13
C ALA A 333 -18.05 23.16 -1.46
N ASP A 334 -16.81 23.28 -1.92
CA ASP A 334 -16.46 23.88 -3.21
C ASP A 334 -16.92 23.02 -4.38
N PHE A 335 -16.69 21.70 -4.32
CA PHE A 335 -17.14 20.74 -5.32
C PHE A 335 -18.66 20.83 -5.57
N GLU A 336 -19.46 20.74 -4.52
CA GLU A 336 -20.93 20.83 -4.65
C GLU A 336 -21.38 22.22 -5.13
N ALA A 337 -20.71 23.29 -4.69
CA ALA A 337 -21.01 24.64 -5.17
C ALA A 337 -20.70 24.83 -6.66
N ARG A 338 -19.62 24.23 -7.17
CA ARG A 338 -19.29 24.26 -8.61
C ARG A 338 -20.32 23.50 -9.43
N LEU A 339 -20.70 22.30 -9.02
CA LEU A 339 -21.76 21.54 -9.68
C LEU A 339 -23.09 22.28 -9.68
N ALA A 340 -23.46 22.92 -8.56
CA ALA A 340 -24.70 23.71 -8.47
C ALA A 340 -24.72 24.93 -9.42
N ARG A 341 -23.54 25.48 -9.77
CA ARG A 341 -23.40 26.53 -10.79
C ARG A 341 -23.39 26.00 -12.23
N GLY A 342 -23.49 24.68 -12.43
CA GLY A 342 -23.41 24.04 -13.73
C GLY A 342 -22.00 23.93 -14.31
N GLU A 343 -20.96 24.06 -13.49
CA GLU A 343 -19.58 23.84 -13.91
C GLU A 343 -19.37 22.36 -14.22
N VAL A 344 -18.74 22.06 -15.35
CA VAL A 344 -18.39 20.69 -15.73
C VAL A 344 -17.03 20.37 -15.15
N LEU A 345 -17.01 19.44 -14.19
CA LEU A 345 -15.81 18.88 -13.61
C LEU A 345 -15.56 17.49 -14.19
N ASN A 346 -14.33 17.01 -14.08
CA ASN A 346 -13.94 15.67 -14.45
C ASN A 346 -13.13 14.99 -13.33
N GLU A 347 -12.82 13.71 -13.49
CA GLU A 347 -12.12 12.92 -12.48
C GLU A 347 -10.70 13.44 -12.18
N LEU A 348 -10.00 14.03 -13.15
CA LEU A 348 -8.68 14.66 -12.94
C LEU A 348 -8.78 15.97 -12.13
N ASP A 349 -9.89 16.69 -12.24
CA ASP A 349 -10.12 17.88 -11.43
C ASP A 349 -10.24 17.54 -9.95
N ILE A 350 -10.79 16.37 -9.61
CA ILE A 350 -10.93 15.91 -8.23
C ILE A 350 -9.57 15.76 -7.56
N ASP A 351 -8.63 15.08 -8.22
CA ASP A 351 -7.26 14.93 -7.71
C ASP A 351 -6.60 16.29 -7.46
N ARG A 352 -6.66 17.19 -8.45
CA ARG A 352 -6.10 18.54 -8.35
C ARG A 352 -6.74 19.35 -7.22
N MET A 353 -8.06 19.31 -7.08
CA MET A 353 -8.78 20.05 -6.02
C MET A 353 -8.42 19.50 -4.63
N LEU A 354 -8.36 18.18 -4.46
CA LEU A 354 -7.94 17.57 -3.19
C LEU A 354 -6.54 17.99 -2.79
N LEU A 355 -5.58 17.93 -3.73
CA LEU A 355 -4.22 18.41 -3.49
C LEU A 355 -4.19 19.89 -3.09
N GLU A 356 -4.97 20.74 -3.76
CA GLU A 356 -5.06 22.18 -3.46
C GLU A 356 -5.54 22.42 -2.01
N PHE A 357 -6.62 21.73 -1.58
CA PHE A 357 -7.15 21.92 -0.23
C PHE A 357 -6.26 21.30 0.85
N ARG A 358 -5.65 20.15 0.62
CA ARG A 358 -4.71 19.51 1.55
C ARG A 358 -3.42 20.33 1.70
N SER A 359 -2.87 20.87 0.61
CA SER A 359 -1.63 21.66 0.64
C SER A 359 -1.73 22.94 1.49
N GLN A 360 -2.95 23.41 1.78
CA GLN A 360 -3.20 24.53 2.67
C GLN A 360 -3.24 24.15 4.16
N ARG A 361 -3.08 22.85 4.49
CA ARG A 361 -3.15 22.40 5.89
C ARG A 361 -1.78 22.32 6.52
N PRO A 362 -1.67 22.59 7.84
CA PRO A 362 -0.42 22.41 8.59
C PRO A 362 0.12 20.98 8.42
N ASN A 363 1.43 20.87 8.34
CA ASN A 363 2.18 19.60 8.26
C ASN A 363 1.92 18.74 7.02
N PHE A 364 1.10 19.16 6.06
CA PHE A 364 0.91 18.43 4.82
C PHE A 364 2.20 18.40 4.00
N VAL A 365 2.55 17.24 3.45
CA VAL A 365 3.75 17.02 2.64
C VAL A 365 3.38 16.65 1.21
N SER A 366 2.57 15.62 1.03
CA SER A 366 2.19 15.07 -0.28
C SER A 366 0.94 14.20 -0.16
N PRO A 367 0.31 13.75 -1.25
CA PRO A 367 -0.63 12.64 -1.21
C PRO A 367 0.03 11.38 -0.64
N SER A 368 -0.74 10.52 0.03
CA SER A 368 -0.28 9.22 0.56
C SER A 368 -0.38 8.09 -0.47
N PHE A 369 -1.14 8.31 -1.54
CA PHE A 369 -1.24 7.48 -2.76
C PHE A 369 -1.92 8.28 -3.88
N GLY A 370 -1.94 7.73 -5.09
CA GLY A 370 -2.63 8.37 -6.21
C GLY A 370 -4.14 8.36 -6.01
N THR A 371 -4.76 9.53 -6.04
CA THR A 371 -6.21 9.67 -5.86
C THR A 371 -7.00 8.77 -6.80
N ILE A 372 -7.93 7.99 -6.26
CA ILE A 372 -8.93 7.25 -7.03
C ILE A 372 -10.20 8.10 -7.04
N ALA A 373 -10.49 8.70 -8.17
CA ALA A 373 -11.74 9.43 -8.38
C ALA A 373 -12.49 8.77 -9.54
N GLY A 374 -13.51 8.00 -9.25
CA GLY A 374 -14.27 7.24 -10.25
C GLY A 374 -15.75 7.67 -10.29
N PHE A 375 -16.20 8.15 -11.45
CA PHE A 375 -17.60 8.47 -11.66
C PHE A 375 -18.31 7.31 -12.35
N ASN A 376 -19.42 6.84 -11.76
CA ASN A 376 -20.26 5.76 -12.28
C ASN A 376 -19.44 4.49 -12.60
N ALA A 377 -19.36 4.08 -13.87
CA ALA A 377 -18.70 2.85 -14.30
C ALA A 377 -17.22 2.77 -13.89
N ASN A 378 -16.50 3.90 -13.86
CA ASN A 378 -15.10 3.95 -13.45
C ASN A 378 -14.92 3.63 -11.96
N ALA A 379 -15.91 3.99 -11.11
CA ALA A 379 -15.92 3.61 -9.71
C ALA A 379 -16.02 2.09 -9.47
N ALA A 380 -16.48 1.32 -10.46
CA ALA A 380 -16.52 -0.14 -10.37
C ALA A 380 -15.14 -0.79 -10.50
N LEU A 381 -14.10 -0.01 -10.76
CA LEU A 381 -12.69 -0.42 -10.79
C LEU A 381 -12.05 -0.01 -9.45
N PRO A 382 -11.79 -0.93 -8.50
CA PRO A 382 -11.37 -0.55 -7.14
C PRO A 382 -10.10 0.29 -7.08
N HIS A 383 -9.19 0.09 -8.04
CA HIS A 383 -7.92 0.82 -8.19
C HIS A 383 -7.89 1.66 -9.48
N TYR A 384 -9.02 2.29 -9.80
CA TYR A 384 -9.12 3.17 -10.97
C TYR A 384 -8.12 4.33 -10.89
N SER A 385 -7.56 4.69 -12.03
CA SER A 385 -6.72 5.87 -12.17
C SER A 385 -7.10 6.61 -13.44
N ALA A 386 -7.65 7.79 -13.31
CA ALA A 386 -7.93 8.68 -14.43
C ALA A 386 -6.61 9.14 -15.07
N THR A 387 -6.58 9.21 -16.39
CA THR A 387 -5.44 9.75 -17.16
C THR A 387 -5.94 10.81 -18.14
N PRO A 388 -5.06 11.69 -18.66
CA PRO A 388 -5.45 12.67 -19.67
C PRO A 388 -6.12 12.07 -20.92
N GLU A 389 -5.83 10.79 -21.21
CA GLU A 389 -6.39 10.05 -22.35
C GLU A 389 -7.67 9.30 -22.02
N ALA A 390 -7.95 9.09 -20.70
CA ALA A 390 -9.09 8.29 -20.23
C ALA A 390 -9.60 8.79 -18.88
N TYR A 391 -10.68 9.55 -18.90
CA TYR A 391 -11.41 10.06 -17.73
C TYR A 391 -12.89 10.26 -18.06
N SER A 392 -13.73 10.40 -17.03
CA SER A 392 -15.13 10.77 -17.18
C SER A 392 -15.38 12.21 -16.74
N GLU A 393 -16.27 12.90 -17.47
CA GLU A 393 -16.90 14.13 -16.98
C GLU A 393 -17.93 13.79 -15.90
N ILE A 394 -17.96 14.57 -14.82
CA ILE A 394 -18.87 14.42 -13.70
C ILE A 394 -20.13 15.22 -13.97
N ARG A 395 -21.12 14.57 -14.58
CA ARG A 395 -22.40 15.21 -14.96
C ARG A 395 -23.56 14.21 -15.02
N GLY A 396 -24.78 14.73 -14.86
CA GLY A 396 -25.99 13.91 -14.83
C GLY A 396 -26.14 13.21 -13.48
N ASP A 397 -26.99 12.17 -13.45
CA ASP A 397 -27.24 11.40 -12.24
C ASP A 397 -26.20 10.28 -12.08
N GLY A 398 -25.62 10.14 -10.89
CA GLY A 398 -24.64 9.10 -10.66
C GLY A 398 -24.00 9.12 -9.28
N LEU A 399 -22.95 8.31 -9.14
CA LEU A 399 -22.11 8.22 -7.95
C LEU A 399 -20.67 8.58 -8.30
N LEU A 400 -20.06 9.43 -7.48
CA LEU A 400 -18.64 9.69 -7.49
C LEU A 400 -18.03 9.04 -6.26
N LEU A 401 -17.18 8.05 -6.49
CA LEU A 401 -16.30 7.45 -5.47
C LEU A 401 -15.00 8.24 -5.45
N ILE A 402 -14.56 8.67 -4.28
CA ILE A 402 -13.30 9.36 -4.05
C ILE A 402 -12.57 8.62 -2.94
N ASP A 403 -11.41 8.07 -3.29
CA ASP A 403 -10.48 7.44 -2.37
C ASP A 403 -9.14 8.20 -2.45
N SER A 404 -8.68 8.71 -1.32
CA SER A 404 -7.54 9.63 -1.28
C SER A 404 -6.97 9.74 0.12
N GLY A 405 -5.72 10.17 0.21
CA GLY A 405 -5.07 10.40 1.49
C GLY A 405 -3.93 11.40 1.40
N GLY A 406 -3.38 11.77 2.53
CA GLY A 406 -2.25 12.68 2.65
C GLY A 406 -1.18 12.18 3.59
N GLN A 407 0.06 12.47 3.23
CA GLN A 407 1.22 12.40 4.12
C GLN A 407 1.32 13.71 4.87
N TYR A 408 1.24 13.63 6.18
CA TYR A 408 1.47 14.74 7.11
C TYR A 408 2.71 14.41 7.96
N LEU A 409 3.49 15.38 8.37
CA LEU A 409 4.64 15.15 9.26
C LEU A 409 4.25 14.40 10.55
N ASN A 410 2.99 14.48 10.93
CA ASN A 410 2.41 13.90 12.15
C ASN A 410 1.40 12.77 11.88
N GLY A 411 1.38 12.18 10.69
CA GLY A 411 0.52 11.03 10.36
C GLY A 411 0.36 10.77 8.88
N THR A 412 -0.29 9.66 8.56
CA THR A 412 -0.69 9.29 7.20
C THR A 412 -2.20 9.11 7.20
N THR A 413 -2.91 9.71 6.23
CA THR A 413 -4.37 9.58 6.11
C THR A 413 -4.75 8.75 4.90
N ASP A 414 -5.92 8.12 5.00
CA ASP A 414 -6.55 7.29 4.01
C ASP A 414 -8.06 7.33 4.21
N ILE A 415 -8.83 7.59 3.16
CA ILE A 415 -10.28 7.72 3.25
C ILE A 415 -10.95 7.47 1.92
N THR A 416 -12.02 6.67 1.94
CA THR A 416 -12.96 6.62 0.81
C THR A 416 -14.32 7.17 1.21
N ARG A 417 -14.86 8.03 0.34
CA ARG A 417 -16.24 8.52 0.40
C ARG A 417 -16.91 8.40 -0.96
N VAL A 418 -18.22 8.17 -0.93
CA VAL A 418 -19.08 8.21 -2.12
C VAL A 418 -20.09 9.32 -1.96
N VAL A 419 -20.22 10.15 -2.99
CA VAL A 419 -21.21 11.24 -3.02
C VAL A 419 -22.11 11.13 -4.25
N PRO A 420 -23.40 11.45 -4.12
CA PRO A 420 -24.30 11.49 -5.27
C PRO A 420 -24.04 12.75 -6.10
N VAL A 421 -24.03 12.59 -7.41
CA VAL A 421 -24.18 13.68 -8.37
C VAL A 421 -25.61 13.59 -8.91
N GLY A 422 -26.35 14.70 -8.93
CA GLY A 422 -27.77 14.67 -9.27
C GLY A 422 -28.62 13.86 -8.29
N THR A 423 -29.57 13.05 -8.78
CA THR A 423 -30.53 12.30 -7.98
C THR A 423 -30.10 10.82 -7.87
N PRO A 424 -29.77 10.32 -6.66
CA PRO A 424 -29.40 8.92 -6.50
C PRO A 424 -30.61 7.99 -6.64
N SER A 425 -30.45 6.89 -7.39
CA SER A 425 -31.48 5.85 -7.55
C SER A 425 -31.66 5.02 -6.26
N ALA A 426 -32.78 4.30 -6.17
CA ALA A 426 -33.03 3.35 -5.08
C ALA A 426 -31.93 2.26 -5.02
N ALA A 427 -31.38 1.84 -6.18
CA ALA A 427 -30.29 0.87 -6.23
C ALA A 427 -28.98 1.45 -5.67
N HIS A 428 -28.66 2.72 -5.93
CA HIS A 428 -27.52 3.41 -5.34
C HIS A 428 -27.63 3.44 -3.81
N LYS A 429 -28.79 3.84 -3.29
CA LYS A 429 -29.04 3.90 -1.84
C LYS A 429 -28.95 2.52 -1.19
N ARG A 430 -29.54 1.50 -1.83
CA ARG A 430 -29.47 0.11 -1.35
C ARG A 430 -28.03 -0.36 -1.20
N ASP A 431 -27.22 -0.25 -2.26
CA ASP A 431 -25.86 -0.74 -2.25
C ASP A 431 -24.97 0.07 -1.29
N ASN A 432 -25.14 1.41 -1.23
CA ASN A 432 -24.41 2.25 -0.27
C ASN A 432 -24.78 1.92 1.18
N THR A 433 -26.06 1.70 1.48
CA THR A 433 -26.50 1.33 2.83
C THR A 433 -25.93 -0.04 3.21
N LEU A 434 -25.85 -0.98 2.27
CA LEU A 434 -25.30 -2.31 2.53
C LEU A 434 -23.80 -2.25 2.84
N VAL A 435 -23.02 -1.43 2.12
CA VAL A 435 -21.60 -1.18 2.41
C VAL A 435 -21.45 -0.50 3.78
N LEU A 436 -22.29 0.48 4.09
CA LEU A 436 -22.28 1.14 5.39
C LEU A 436 -22.59 0.16 6.54
N LYS A 437 -23.55 -0.74 6.39
CA LYS A 437 -23.85 -1.79 7.38
C LYS A 437 -22.66 -2.72 7.60
N ALA A 438 -21.92 -3.07 6.53
CA ALA A 438 -20.71 -3.86 6.63
C ALA A 438 -19.61 -3.11 7.40
N HIS A 439 -19.42 -1.82 7.10
CA HIS A 439 -18.47 -0.96 7.81
C HIS A 439 -18.82 -0.88 9.31
N ILE A 440 -20.06 -0.58 9.64
CA ILE A 440 -20.54 -0.47 11.04
C ILE A 440 -20.35 -1.78 11.78
N ALA A 441 -20.69 -2.92 11.17
CA ALA A 441 -20.58 -4.23 11.82
C ALA A 441 -19.17 -4.52 12.34
N LEU A 442 -18.14 -4.12 11.59
CA LEU A 442 -16.75 -4.26 12.05
C LEU A 442 -16.35 -3.13 13.01
N ALA A 443 -16.71 -1.89 12.72
CA ALA A 443 -16.33 -0.73 13.51
C ALA A 443 -16.86 -0.77 14.95
N GLU A 444 -18.00 -1.41 15.19
CA GLU A 444 -18.60 -1.60 16.54
C GLU A 444 -18.08 -2.85 17.26
N THR A 445 -17.22 -3.67 16.61
CA THR A 445 -16.77 -4.94 17.18
C THR A 445 -15.82 -4.71 18.35
N ILE A 446 -16.12 -5.37 19.48
CA ILE A 446 -15.20 -5.56 20.59
C ILE A 446 -14.55 -6.93 20.41
N PHE A 447 -13.22 -7.01 20.55
CA PHE A 447 -12.46 -8.23 20.28
C PHE A 447 -11.32 -8.41 21.29
N PRO A 448 -10.89 -9.67 21.56
CA PRO A 448 -9.77 -9.89 22.48
C PRO A 448 -8.46 -9.38 21.88
N GLU A 449 -7.61 -8.75 22.70
CA GLU A 449 -6.25 -8.40 22.30
C GLU A 449 -5.49 -9.66 21.87
N GLY A 450 -4.72 -9.55 20.78
CA GLY A 450 -3.97 -10.67 20.23
C GLY A 450 -4.71 -11.53 19.23
N ILE A 451 -5.98 -11.24 18.92
CA ILE A 451 -6.67 -11.91 17.80
C ILE A 451 -5.99 -11.53 16.48
N ALA A 452 -5.83 -12.50 15.57
CA ALA A 452 -5.33 -12.21 14.23
C ALA A 452 -6.41 -11.50 13.38
N GLY A 453 -6.02 -10.40 12.71
CA GLY A 453 -6.94 -9.57 11.93
C GLY A 453 -7.79 -10.32 10.89
N PRO A 454 -7.27 -11.34 10.15
CA PRO A 454 -8.05 -12.12 9.20
C PRO A 454 -9.32 -12.75 9.79
N LEU A 455 -9.36 -13.04 11.08
CA LEU A 455 -10.53 -13.64 11.75
C LEU A 455 -11.69 -12.65 11.90
N LEU A 456 -11.45 -11.35 11.82
CA LEU A 456 -12.47 -10.31 11.94
C LEU A 456 -13.15 -9.98 10.59
N ASP A 457 -12.56 -10.35 9.46
CA ASP A 457 -13.05 -10.00 8.12
C ASP A 457 -14.49 -10.49 7.89
N ALA A 458 -14.82 -11.69 8.33
CA ALA A 458 -16.17 -12.25 8.20
C ALA A 458 -17.26 -11.42 8.91
N ILE A 459 -16.90 -10.68 9.95
CA ILE A 459 -17.83 -9.80 10.67
C ILE A 459 -18.27 -8.65 9.75
N CYS A 460 -17.30 -8.03 9.06
CA CYS A 460 -17.58 -6.99 8.08
C CYS A 460 -18.41 -7.51 6.90
N ARG A 461 -18.07 -8.69 6.37
CA ARG A 461 -18.74 -9.27 5.20
C ARG A 461 -20.13 -9.83 5.49
N LYS A 462 -20.43 -10.18 6.74
CA LYS A 462 -21.71 -10.82 7.11
C LYS A 462 -22.94 -10.09 6.59
N PRO A 463 -23.15 -8.77 6.76
CA PRO A 463 -24.30 -8.07 6.21
C PRO A 463 -24.41 -8.19 4.68
N MET A 464 -23.29 -8.20 3.98
CA MET A 464 -23.23 -8.32 2.53
C MET A 464 -23.54 -9.74 2.06
N TRP A 465 -22.98 -10.77 2.69
CA TRP A 465 -23.25 -12.17 2.37
C TRP A 465 -24.71 -12.54 2.57
N GLN A 466 -25.38 -11.95 3.56
CA GLN A 466 -26.83 -12.11 3.76
C GLN A 466 -27.65 -11.59 2.56
N GLN A 467 -27.09 -10.70 1.75
CA GLN A 467 -27.67 -10.18 0.50
C GLN A 467 -26.99 -10.78 -0.75
N GLN A 468 -26.19 -11.83 -0.60
CA GLN A 468 -25.45 -12.51 -1.68
C GLN A 468 -24.53 -11.54 -2.45
N CYS A 469 -23.99 -10.52 -1.76
CA CYS A 469 -23.00 -9.59 -2.26
C CYS A 469 -21.66 -9.85 -1.58
N ASP A 470 -20.56 -9.51 -2.29
CA ASP A 470 -19.20 -9.58 -1.76
C ASP A 470 -18.27 -8.63 -2.53
N TYR A 471 -17.04 -8.47 -2.05
CA TYR A 471 -15.96 -7.72 -2.70
C TYR A 471 -14.67 -8.54 -2.73
N GLY A 472 -13.84 -8.28 -3.73
CA GLY A 472 -12.65 -9.09 -4.03
C GLY A 472 -11.35 -8.64 -3.38
N HIS A 473 -11.35 -7.56 -2.57
CA HIS A 473 -10.17 -7.08 -1.85
C HIS A 473 -10.25 -7.35 -0.35
N GLY A 474 -9.20 -7.04 0.40
CA GLY A 474 -9.21 -7.10 1.86
C GLY A 474 -10.16 -6.06 2.46
N THR A 475 -10.64 -6.32 3.66
CA THR A 475 -11.48 -5.37 4.40
C THR A 475 -10.69 -4.24 5.02
N GLY A 476 -9.38 -4.45 5.26
CA GLY A 476 -8.52 -3.41 5.81
C GLY A 476 -7.06 -3.83 5.91
N HIS A 477 -6.21 -2.85 6.06
CA HIS A 477 -4.76 -2.97 6.18
C HIS A 477 -4.23 -2.06 7.28
N GLY A 478 -3.02 -2.33 7.77
CA GLY A 478 -2.32 -1.42 8.66
C GLY A 478 -1.87 -0.15 7.94
N VAL A 479 -1.69 0.93 8.69
CA VAL A 479 -1.28 2.24 8.18
C VAL A 479 -0.08 2.77 8.96
N GLY A 480 0.87 3.36 8.27
CA GLY A 480 2.08 3.93 8.83
C GLY A 480 1.86 5.28 9.52
N TYR A 481 2.91 5.77 10.18
CA TYR A 481 2.97 7.08 10.79
C TYR A 481 3.97 7.96 10.04
N PHE A 482 3.48 8.83 9.18
CA PHE A 482 4.27 9.52 8.15
C PHE A 482 5.16 8.51 7.42
N MET A 483 4.50 7.49 6.86
CA MET A 483 5.11 6.32 6.25
C MET A 483 4.18 5.73 5.19
N ASN A 484 4.40 4.47 4.81
CA ASN A 484 3.56 3.77 3.84
C ASN A 484 2.10 3.75 4.27
N VAL A 485 1.19 4.08 3.37
CA VAL A 485 -0.25 3.98 3.60
C VAL A 485 -0.63 2.52 3.87
N HIS A 486 -0.04 1.57 3.14
CA HIS A 486 -0.14 0.14 3.43
C HIS A 486 1.05 -0.31 4.28
N GLU A 487 0.82 -0.54 5.57
CA GLU A 487 1.84 -0.97 6.51
C GLU A 487 1.40 -2.24 7.25
N GLY A 488 2.13 -3.35 7.02
CA GLY A 488 1.93 -4.56 7.82
C GLY A 488 2.46 -4.46 9.25
N PRO A 489 2.36 -5.55 10.04
CA PRO A 489 1.98 -6.91 9.63
C PRO A 489 0.48 -7.23 9.70
N GLN A 490 -0.34 -6.38 10.36
CA GLN A 490 -1.77 -6.62 10.50
C GLN A 490 -2.51 -6.34 9.19
N VAL A 491 -3.50 -7.19 8.92
CA VAL A 491 -4.43 -7.07 7.80
C VAL A 491 -5.76 -7.69 8.19
N ILE A 492 -6.86 -7.10 7.75
CA ILE A 492 -8.19 -7.68 7.89
C ILE A 492 -8.61 -8.22 6.52
N SER A 493 -8.30 -9.48 6.27
CA SER A 493 -8.60 -10.14 5.01
C SER A 493 -8.65 -11.65 5.16
N TRP A 494 -9.75 -12.29 4.80
CA TRP A 494 -9.89 -13.76 4.82
C TRP A 494 -8.97 -14.49 3.84
N HIS A 495 -8.42 -13.77 2.87
CA HIS A 495 -7.42 -14.30 1.94
C HIS A 495 -6.01 -14.35 2.55
N ALA A 496 -5.78 -13.61 3.62
CA ALA A 496 -4.49 -13.59 4.30
C ALA A 496 -4.36 -14.77 5.27
N PRO A 497 -3.14 -15.33 5.43
CA PRO A 497 -2.92 -16.39 6.41
C PRO A 497 -3.09 -15.86 7.84
N VAL A 498 -3.63 -16.69 8.71
CA VAL A 498 -3.71 -16.43 10.15
C VAL A 498 -2.34 -16.68 10.77
N LEU A 499 -1.61 -15.60 11.05
CA LEU A 499 -0.25 -15.65 11.56
C LEU A 499 -0.12 -14.86 12.88
N PRO A 500 0.72 -15.30 13.84
CA PRO A 500 0.90 -14.62 15.12
C PRO A 500 1.34 -13.16 15.01
N GLN A 501 2.15 -12.81 14.01
CA GLN A 501 2.59 -11.44 13.76
C GLN A 501 1.47 -10.49 13.33
N GLY A 502 0.37 -11.02 12.80
CA GLY A 502 -0.83 -10.25 12.46
C GLY A 502 -1.80 -10.05 13.63
N ALA A 503 -1.39 -10.41 14.84
CA ALA A 503 -2.17 -10.23 16.07
C ALA A 503 -2.41 -8.74 16.35
N LEU A 504 -3.67 -8.37 16.52
CA LEU A 504 -4.07 -6.98 16.78
C LEU A 504 -3.71 -6.57 18.22
N LYS A 505 -3.08 -5.41 18.35
CA LYS A 505 -2.62 -4.84 19.64
C LYS A 505 -3.09 -3.39 19.78
N VAL A 506 -3.09 -2.90 21.03
CA VAL A 506 -3.31 -1.47 21.32
C VAL A 506 -2.37 -0.61 20.48
N GLY A 507 -2.87 0.50 19.93
CA GLY A 507 -2.10 1.47 19.15
C GLY A 507 -1.90 1.10 17.68
N MET A 508 -2.31 -0.08 17.23
CA MET A 508 -2.31 -0.39 15.79
C MET A 508 -3.39 0.41 15.08
N ILE A 509 -3.03 1.02 13.95
CA ILE A 509 -3.94 1.75 13.07
C ILE A 509 -4.26 0.87 11.88
N THR A 510 -5.55 0.77 11.53
CA THR A 510 -6.02 -0.12 10.47
C THR A 510 -7.16 0.55 9.69
N SER A 511 -7.27 0.31 8.37
CA SER A 511 -8.44 0.71 7.58
C SER A 511 -9.61 -0.25 7.80
N ILE A 512 -10.83 0.26 7.63
CA ILE A 512 -12.07 -0.53 7.48
C ILE A 512 -12.75 -0.01 6.21
N GLU A 513 -12.69 -0.79 5.12
CA GLU A 513 -12.99 -0.33 3.76
C GLU A 513 -13.82 -1.33 2.91
N PRO A 514 -14.95 -1.84 3.40
CA PRO A 514 -15.82 -2.69 2.58
C PRO A 514 -16.31 -1.95 1.32
N GLY A 515 -16.60 -2.70 0.25
CA GLY A 515 -17.10 -2.11 -0.99
C GLY A 515 -18.10 -3.00 -1.75
N ILE A 516 -18.79 -2.41 -2.72
CA ILE A 516 -19.57 -3.11 -3.76
C ILE A 516 -19.19 -2.52 -5.11
N TYR A 517 -18.84 -3.37 -6.05
CA TYR A 517 -18.44 -2.96 -7.40
C TYR A 517 -19.32 -3.65 -8.42
N ARG A 518 -20.04 -2.84 -9.24
CA ARG A 518 -20.92 -3.36 -10.29
C ARG A 518 -20.35 -2.98 -11.66
N PRO A 519 -19.68 -3.90 -12.33
CA PRO A 519 -19.04 -3.62 -13.61
C PRO A 519 -19.95 -2.91 -14.59
N GLY A 520 -19.45 -1.83 -15.21
CA GLY A 520 -20.19 -1.00 -16.16
C GLY A 520 -21.28 -0.11 -15.55
N LYS A 521 -21.42 -0.07 -14.21
CA LYS A 521 -22.48 0.70 -13.53
C LYS A 521 -21.91 1.66 -12.50
N TRP A 522 -21.50 1.18 -11.31
CA TRP A 522 -20.94 1.98 -10.22
C TRP A 522 -20.11 1.15 -9.26
N GLY A 523 -19.28 1.84 -8.48
CA GLY A 523 -18.58 1.31 -7.32
C GLY A 523 -18.90 2.13 -6.08
N ILE A 524 -18.89 1.48 -4.94
CA ILE A 524 -19.10 2.08 -3.63
C ILE A 524 -18.07 1.49 -2.68
N ARG A 525 -17.33 2.34 -1.98
CA ARG A 525 -16.46 2.01 -0.84
C ARG A 525 -16.68 3.06 0.25
N ILE A 526 -16.80 2.62 1.49
CA ILE A 526 -16.84 3.50 2.66
C ILE A 526 -15.70 3.09 3.56
N GLU A 527 -14.78 4.02 3.78
CA GLU A 527 -13.55 3.77 4.51
C GLU A 527 -13.30 4.78 5.60
N ASN A 528 -12.91 4.27 6.76
CA ASN A 528 -12.29 5.02 7.82
C ASN A 528 -11.02 4.29 8.31
N LEU A 529 -10.01 5.05 8.71
CA LEU A 529 -8.96 4.57 9.57
C LEU A 529 -9.45 4.54 11.02
N VAL A 530 -9.05 3.49 11.72
CA VAL A 530 -9.36 3.27 13.13
C VAL A 530 -8.08 2.93 13.90
N VAL A 531 -8.05 3.23 15.19
CA VAL A 531 -6.97 2.79 16.09
C VAL A 531 -7.54 1.85 17.16
N ASN A 532 -6.81 0.79 17.45
CA ASN A 532 -7.15 -0.15 18.49
C ASN A 532 -6.93 0.47 19.87
N GLN A 533 -7.97 0.55 20.68
CA GLN A 533 -7.95 1.06 22.05
C GLN A 533 -8.49 0.03 23.04
N PRO A 534 -8.00 0.00 24.29
CA PRO A 534 -8.59 -0.83 25.33
C PRO A 534 -10.03 -0.41 25.59
N VAL A 535 -10.90 -1.40 25.85
CA VAL A 535 -12.26 -1.11 26.28
C VAL A 535 -12.22 -0.40 27.64
N ALA A 536 -12.79 0.80 27.71
CA ALA A 536 -12.93 1.54 28.95
C ALA A 536 -14.00 0.88 29.86
N ASN A 537 -13.71 0.73 31.15
CA ASN A 537 -14.63 0.15 32.14
C ASN A 537 -15.15 -1.25 31.71
N PRO A 538 -14.27 -2.24 31.54
CA PRO A 538 -14.68 -3.58 31.11
C PRO A 538 -15.67 -4.18 32.11
N GLN A 539 -16.74 -4.79 31.59
CA GLN A 539 -17.75 -5.48 32.44
C GLN A 539 -17.22 -6.81 32.96
N GLU A 540 -16.26 -7.38 32.27
CA GLU A 540 -15.64 -8.66 32.56
C GLU A 540 -14.12 -8.57 32.36
N THR A 541 -13.34 -9.13 33.27
CA THR A 541 -11.88 -9.07 33.27
C THR A 541 -11.19 -10.44 33.34
N GLU A 542 -11.95 -11.50 33.61
CA GLU A 542 -11.39 -12.86 33.70
C GLU A 542 -10.90 -13.41 32.36
N PHE A 543 -11.42 -12.89 31.24
CA PHE A 543 -11.07 -13.34 29.89
C PHE A 543 -9.96 -12.52 29.23
N GLY A 544 -9.25 -11.69 29.99
CA GLY A 544 -8.16 -10.85 29.51
C GLY A 544 -8.60 -9.49 28.98
N GLN A 545 -7.71 -8.82 28.25
CA GLN A 545 -7.96 -7.49 27.70
C GLN A 545 -8.74 -7.56 26.39
N PHE A 546 -9.78 -6.73 26.29
CA PHE A 546 -10.52 -6.53 25.05
C PHE A 546 -10.25 -5.14 24.47
N LEU A 547 -10.27 -5.07 23.15
CA LEU A 547 -10.05 -3.87 22.36
C LEU A 547 -11.33 -3.49 21.62
N HIS A 548 -11.40 -2.22 21.25
CA HIS A 548 -12.39 -1.69 20.32
C HIS A 548 -11.69 -0.80 19.29
N PHE A 549 -12.37 -0.51 18.20
CA PHE A 549 -11.93 0.42 17.18
C PHE A 549 -12.38 1.85 17.51
N GLU A 550 -11.43 2.76 17.72
CA GLU A 550 -11.69 4.20 17.81
C GLU A 550 -11.55 4.80 16.40
N PRO A 551 -12.57 5.49 15.85
CA PRO A 551 -12.47 6.11 14.54
C PRO A 551 -11.48 7.28 14.55
N LEU A 552 -10.53 7.27 13.62
CA LEU A 552 -9.57 8.36 13.40
C LEU A 552 -10.01 9.27 12.25
N THR A 553 -10.50 8.70 11.14
CA THR A 553 -10.96 9.48 9.98
C THR A 553 -12.17 10.32 10.34
N LEU A 554 -12.12 11.60 10.02
CA LEU A 554 -13.15 12.59 10.32
C LEU A 554 -13.68 13.23 9.04
N CYS A 555 -14.73 12.65 8.46
CA CYS A 555 -15.45 13.20 7.32
C CYS A 555 -16.87 12.65 7.30
N PRO A 556 -17.92 13.46 7.04
CA PRO A 556 -19.29 12.94 6.96
C PRO A 556 -19.42 11.80 5.97
N ILE A 557 -20.26 10.82 6.30
CA ILE A 557 -20.75 9.81 5.36
C ILE A 557 -22.07 10.33 4.79
N ASP A 558 -22.21 10.38 3.46
CA ASP A 558 -23.31 11.09 2.81
C ASP A 558 -24.68 10.44 3.07
N THR A 559 -25.51 11.11 3.85
CA THR A 559 -26.82 10.62 4.24
C THR A 559 -27.84 10.57 3.10
N ARG A 560 -27.59 11.29 2.01
CA ARG A 560 -28.44 11.25 0.79
C ARG A 560 -28.42 9.88 0.11
N LEU A 561 -27.37 9.08 0.37
CA LEU A 561 -27.18 7.72 -0.11
C LEU A 561 -27.64 6.64 0.88
N MET A 562 -28.29 7.01 1.97
CA MET A 562 -28.76 6.06 2.97
C MET A 562 -30.24 5.75 2.77
N ASP A 563 -30.59 4.46 2.81
CA ASP A 563 -31.97 3.96 2.94
C ASP A 563 -32.18 3.56 4.40
N THR A 564 -32.78 4.47 5.18
CA THR A 564 -33.00 4.27 6.62
C THR A 564 -33.98 3.13 6.93
N ALA A 565 -34.79 2.70 5.98
CA ALA A 565 -35.67 1.53 6.13
C ALA A 565 -34.87 0.22 6.22
N MET A 566 -33.67 0.16 5.62
CA MET A 566 -32.75 -0.98 5.69
C MET A 566 -31.92 -0.99 6.99
N MET A 567 -31.90 0.10 7.75
CA MET A 567 -31.02 0.27 8.91
C MET A 567 -31.76 -0.09 10.22
N THR A 568 -31.02 -0.71 11.13
CA THR A 568 -31.49 -0.89 12.52
C THR A 568 -31.38 0.41 13.32
N PRO A 569 -32.09 0.54 14.45
CA PRO A 569 -31.93 1.71 15.33
C PRO A 569 -30.48 1.90 15.81
N THR A 570 -29.76 0.82 16.08
CA THR A 570 -28.35 0.85 16.51
C THR A 570 -27.45 1.42 15.41
N GLU A 571 -27.64 0.99 14.18
CA GLU A 571 -26.85 1.51 13.03
C GLU A 571 -27.13 3.01 12.78
N ILE A 572 -28.36 3.45 12.93
CA ILE A 572 -28.72 4.89 12.86
C ILE A 572 -28.04 5.66 14.01
N GLN A 573 -28.07 5.10 15.22
CA GLN A 573 -27.42 5.70 16.38
C GLN A 573 -25.90 5.81 16.15
N TRP A 574 -25.26 4.78 15.58
CA TRP A 574 -23.84 4.81 15.24
C TRP A 574 -23.51 5.95 14.27
N VAL A 575 -24.27 6.08 13.17
CA VAL A 575 -24.08 7.18 12.20
C VAL A 575 -24.23 8.54 12.87
N ASN A 576 -25.26 8.71 13.69
CA ASN A 576 -25.50 9.97 14.41
C ASN A 576 -24.37 10.30 15.39
N ALA A 577 -23.85 9.31 16.12
CA ALA A 577 -22.73 9.48 17.04
C ALA A 577 -21.44 9.83 16.28
N TYR A 578 -21.15 9.13 15.17
CA TYR A 578 -20.03 9.43 14.31
C TYR A 578 -20.10 10.85 13.72
N HIS A 579 -21.24 11.25 13.18
CA HIS A 579 -21.45 12.61 12.65
C HIS A 579 -21.36 13.69 13.75
N ALA A 580 -21.80 13.39 14.97
CA ALA A 580 -21.64 14.32 16.10
C ALA A 580 -20.14 14.51 16.44
N LEU A 581 -19.37 13.41 16.48
CA LEU A 581 -17.91 13.44 16.68
C LEU A 581 -17.22 14.26 15.56
N VAL A 582 -17.55 13.99 14.30
CA VAL A 582 -16.98 14.71 13.15
C VAL A 582 -17.27 16.21 13.28
N ARG A 583 -18.51 16.60 13.60
CA ARG A 583 -18.88 18.01 13.80
C ARG A 583 -18.13 18.63 14.97
N GLU A 584 -18.06 17.96 16.10
CA GLU A 584 -17.35 18.43 17.30
C GLU A 584 -15.88 18.77 16.98
N LYS A 585 -15.20 17.89 16.26
CA LYS A 585 -13.77 18.05 15.98
C LYS A 585 -13.49 19.06 14.87
N LEU A 586 -14.32 19.15 13.83
CA LEU A 586 -14.01 19.94 12.65
C LEU A 586 -14.64 21.34 12.67
N ALA A 587 -15.83 21.54 13.25
CA ALA A 587 -16.52 22.83 13.23
C ALA A 587 -15.68 23.98 13.79
N PRO A 588 -14.89 23.82 14.87
CA PRO A 588 -14.05 24.92 15.39
C PRO A 588 -12.97 25.42 14.40
N ARG A 589 -12.63 24.63 13.38
CA ARG A 589 -11.59 24.96 12.37
C ARG A 589 -12.17 25.35 11.01
N LEU A 590 -13.49 25.40 10.87
CA LEU A 590 -14.19 25.70 9.64
C LEU A 590 -14.98 27.03 9.76
N GLN A 591 -15.16 27.68 8.63
CA GLN A 591 -15.95 28.91 8.51
C GLN A 591 -16.70 28.95 7.17
N GLY A 592 -17.70 29.83 7.07
CA GLY A 592 -18.43 30.11 5.83
C GLY A 592 -19.06 28.86 5.20
N ALA A 593 -18.89 28.69 3.91
CA ALA A 593 -19.51 27.62 3.14
C ALA A 593 -19.11 26.22 3.61
N ALA A 594 -17.86 26.02 4.03
CA ALA A 594 -17.39 24.72 4.51
C ALA A 594 -18.00 24.33 5.85
N LEU A 595 -18.17 25.28 6.79
CA LEU A 595 -18.91 25.03 8.03
C LEU A 595 -20.37 24.71 7.77
N ALA A 596 -21.04 25.52 6.92
CA ALA A 596 -22.44 25.29 6.57
C ALA A 596 -22.63 23.92 5.88
N TRP A 597 -21.67 23.49 5.03
CA TRP A 597 -21.68 22.17 4.41
C TRP A 597 -21.56 21.07 5.47
N LEU A 598 -20.59 21.17 6.39
CA LEU A 598 -20.42 20.21 7.48
C LEU A 598 -21.71 20.07 8.31
N GLU A 599 -22.29 21.20 8.74
CA GLU A 599 -23.52 21.21 9.54
C GLU A 599 -24.69 20.55 8.79
N ALA A 600 -24.83 20.81 7.49
CA ALA A 600 -25.86 20.19 6.66
C ALA A 600 -25.66 18.68 6.49
N ARG A 601 -24.41 18.22 6.33
CA ARG A 601 -24.09 16.80 6.11
C ARG A 601 -24.05 15.95 7.38
N THR A 602 -24.07 16.59 8.55
CA THR A 602 -24.05 15.91 9.85
C THR A 602 -25.33 16.04 10.65
N GLN A 603 -26.44 16.41 10.00
CA GLN A 603 -27.76 16.43 10.66
C GLN A 603 -28.15 15.01 11.11
N PRO A 604 -28.77 14.85 12.30
CA PRO A 604 -29.20 13.56 12.77
C PRO A 604 -30.19 12.88 11.82
N LEU A 605 -29.97 11.59 11.61
CA LEU A 605 -30.91 10.73 10.90
C LEU A 605 -32.02 10.28 11.84
N ALA A 606 -33.25 10.25 11.33
CA ALA A 606 -34.36 9.56 11.96
C ALA A 606 -34.66 8.25 11.23
N LYS A 607 -35.24 7.28 11.92
CA LYS A 607 -35.76 6.07 11.28
C LYS A 607 -36.96 6.49 10.39
N GLY A 608 -36.87 6.16 9.11
CA GLY A 608 -37.96 6.38 8.16
C GLY A 608 -39.12 5.43 8.37
#